data_ded5de8aa74ca34838f9a1086fcf7b75
#
_entry.id   ded5de8aa74ca34838f9a1086fcf7b75
#
_cell.length_a   1.000
_cell.length_b   1.000
_cell.length_c   1.000
_cell.angle_alpha   90.00
_cell.angle_beta   90.00
_cell.angle_gamma   90.00
#
_symmetry.space_group_name_H-M   'P 1'
#
loop_
_entity.id
_entity.type
_entity.pdbx_description
1 polymer ?
#
loop_
_entity_poly.entity_id
_entity_poly.type
_entity_poly.pdbx_seq_one_letter_code
_entity_poly.pdbx_strand_id
1 'polypeptide(L)'
;MLLSGPSGTGKSLIIHAVCKQIVELCESQDKTFGVLSINCEGPKTADRAVYRLVKAAANDLDVDPGVPQTGVSTDQKLERLYELMREYYDGVIFILDEIDMLEGPYQEAEYNSLIYQLSRARKLADFDGPISLTTITNYADFMTDLNSRAQSSYNPDDIFFDDYDANQLRSILRNRRDAFKPDSLADDVVPLVAALGSQTHGDARKAIDLLRWAGELAERRGTDTVIETDVREAQEKYTENRKLRHISGISTQKKLSIYAVAATAHYAREHLDWIPAGPAFKTYQFIADTMDADQYSRETFVNHVTEQSTYGVLDFERRGKGRGRGVHMYFSLSEDPKTIIETIREDSRFEDLAHEEATISTVVRERLKQFRSKN
;
A
#
# COMPACT_ATOMS: atom_id res chain seq x y z
N MET A 1 -7.22 -11.21 20.83
CA MET A 1 -5.79 -10.89 20.74
C MET A 1 -5.62 -9.78 19.71
N LEU A 2 -4.79 -8.78 19.97
CA LEU A 2 -4.40 -7.75 19.01
C LEU A 2 -2.95 -7.99 18.60
N LEU A 3 -2.69 -8.01 17.28
CA LEU A 3 -1.34 -8.01 16.73
C LEU A 3 -1.12 -6.65 16.07
N SER A 4 -0.27 -5.84 16.66
CA SER A 4 0.06 -4.49 16.17
C SER A 4 1.52 -4.39 15.73
N GLY A 5 1.86 -3.37 14.94
CA GLY A 5 3.22 -3.11 14.48
C GLY A 5 3.36 -2.91 12.98
N PRO A 6 4.55 -2.52 12.48
CA PRO A 6 4.79 -2.18 11.10
C PRO A 6 4.46 -3.29 10.09
N SER A 7 4.23 -2.90 8.83
CA SER A 7 4.01 -3.86 7.74
C SER A 7 5.28 -4.70 7.48
N GLY A 8 5.10 -5.95 7.08
CA GLY A 8 6.23 -6.84 6.75
C GLY A 8 6.92 -7.52 7.93
N THR A 9 6.40 -7.34 9.17
CA THR A 9 6.95 -7.95 10.40
C THR A 9 6.44 -9.37 10.69
N GLY A 10 5.61 -9.94 9.80
CA GLY A 10 5.18 -11.33 9.87
C GLY A 10 3.93 -11.60 10.71
N LYS A 11 3.19 -10.58 11.17
CA LYS A 11 1.95 -10.72 11.97
C LYS A 11 0.98 -11.76 11.40
N SER A 12 0.53 -11.56 10.18
CA SER A 12 -0.43 -12.45 9.50
C SER A 12 0.15 -13.86 9.29
N LEU A 13 1.45 -13.96 8.96
CA LEU A 13 2.11 -15.25 8.75
C LEU A 13 2.12 -16.08 10.04
N ILE A 14 2.49 -15.47 11.16
CA ILE A 14 2.62 -16.16 12.45
C ILE A 14 1.25 -16.62 12.94
N ILE A 15 0.22 -15.75 12.90
CA ILE A 15 -1.11 -16.15 13.39
C ILE A 15 -1.70 -17.30 12.56
N HIS A 16 -1.54 -17.28 11.23
CA HIS A 16 -1.99 -18.37 10.39
C HIS A 16 -1.24 -19.69 10.67
N ALA A 17 0.08 -19.62 10.91
CA ALA A 17 0.86 -20.79 11.27
C ALA A 17 0.41 -21.38 12.63
N VAL A 18 0.14 -20.54 13.63
CA VAL A 18 -0.37 -20.95 14.93
C VAL A 18 -1.78 -21.54 14.79
N CYS A 19 -2.69 -20.90 14.05
CA CYS A 19 -4.02 -21.41 13.84
C CYS A 19 -4.01 -22.78 13.15
N LYS A 20 -3.12 -22.97 12.15
CA LYS A 20 -2.97 -24.29 11.51
C LYS A 20 -2.60 -25.38 12.51
N GLN A 21 -1.65 -25.11 13.42
CA GLN A 21 -1.27 -26.07 14.47
C GLN A 21 -2.42 -26.34 15.46
N ILE A 22 -3.23 -25.31 15.79
CA ILE A 22 -4.41 -25.48 16.65
C ILE A 22 -5.43 -26.38 15.96
N VAL A 23 -5.73 -26.15 14.68
CA VAL A 23 -6.68 -26.98 13.91
C VAL A 23 -6.19 -28.43 13.89
N GLU A 24 -4.95 -28.69 13.48
CA GLU A 24 -4.35 -30.04 13.45
C GLU A 24 -4.44 -30.73 14.82
N LEU A 25 -4.22 -30.00 15.91
CA LEU A 25 -4.34 -30.53 17.27
C LEU A 25 -5.81 -30.87 17.62
N CYS A 26 -6.75 -29.99 17.28
CA CYS A 26 -8.19 -30.20 17.52
C CYS A 26 -8.73 -31.38 16.72
N GLU A 27 -8.37 -31.49 15.45
CA GLU A 27 -8.74 -32.63 14.59
C GLU A 27 -8.24 -33.96 15.15
N SER A 28 -7.02 -33.98 15.74
CA SER A 28 -6.51 -35.19 16.43
C SER A 28 -7.33 -35.63 17.64
N GLN A 29 -8.25 -34.77 18.12
CA GLN A 29 -9.17 -34.98 19.22
C GLN A 29 -10.64 -35.08 18.79
N ASP A 30 -10.89 -35.34 17.50
CA ASP A 30 -12.23 -35.36 16.88
C ASP A 30 -13.01 -34.04 17.10
N LYS A 31 -12.33 -32.87 17.07
CA LYS A 31 -12.90 -31.55 17.21
C LYS A 31 -12.76 -30.74 15.94
N THR A 32 -13.82 -30.10 15.52
CA THR A 32 -13.85 -29.22 14.34
C THR A 32 -13.66 -27.76 14.76
N PHE A 33 -12.53 -27.16 14.36
CA PHE A 33 -12.24 -25.77 14.66
C PHE A 33 -12.21 -24.93 13.39
N GLY A 34 -13.10 -23.91 13.30
CA GLY A 34 -13.14 -22.97 12.20
C GLY A 34 -12.11 -21.84 12.36
N VAL A 35 -11.31 -21.59 11.32
CA VAL A 35 -10.44 -20.40 11.23
C VAL A 35 -10.97 -19.47 10.15
N LEU A 36 -11.77 -18.49 10.58
CA LEU A 36 -12.47 -17.57 9.69
C LEU A 36 -11.66 -16.27 9.54
N SER A 37 -10.81 -16.23 8.52
CA SER A 37 -9.89 -15.15 8.25
C SER A 37 -10.34 -14.28 7.08
N ILE A 38 -10.31 -12.97 7.27
CA ILE A 38 -10.54 -11.99 6.20
C ILE A 38 -9.49 -10.89 6.25
N ASN A 39 -9.11 -10.37 5.07
CA ASN A 39 -8.41 -9.09 4.95
C ASN A 39 -9.44 -7.97 4.77
N CYS A 40 -9.36 -6.94 5.62
CA CYS A 40 -10.32 -5.84 5.71
C CYS A 40 -10.07 -4.72 4.69
N GLU A 41 -8.95 -4.70 3.97
CA GLU A 41 -8.67 -3.73 2.91
C GLU A 41 -9.75 -3.73 1.81
N GLY A 42 -10.24 -4.91 1.45
CA GLY A 42 -11.21 -5.04 0.35
C GLY A 42 -12.66 -4.69 0.69
N PRO A 43 -13.23 -5.09 1.86
CA PRO A 43 -14.64 -4.87 2.19
C PRO A 43 -15.02 -3.41 2.40
N LYS A 44 -14.18 -2.60 3.04
CA LYS A 44 -14.40 -1.19 3.40
C LYS A 44 -15.59 -0.90 4.34
N THR A 45 -16.49 -1.85 4.59
CA THR A 45 -17.63 -1.73 5.49
C THR A 45 -17.81 -2.99 6.33
N ALA A 46 -18.34 -2.84 7.55
CA ALA A 46 -18.65 -3.97 8.44
C ALA A 46 -19.62 -4.97 7.78
N ASP A 47 -20.62 -4.49 7.06
CA ASP A 47 -21.57 -5.33 6.33
C ASP A 47 -20.90 -6.29 5.33
N ARG A 48 -19.97 -5.76 4.53
CA ARG A 48 -19.19 -6.56 3.57
C ARG A 48 -18.19 -7.48 4.26
N ALA A 49 -17.61 -7.04 5.39
CA ALA A 49 -16.71 -7.86 6.17
C ALA A 49 -17.44 -9.07 6.77
N VAL A 50 -18.64 -8.89 7.33
CA VAL A 50 -19.49 -9.97 7.82
C VAL A 50 -19.84 -10.95 6.70
N TYR A 51 -20.22 -10.45 5.52
CA TYR A 51 -20.46 -11.33 4.37
C TYR A 51 -19.24 -12.18 3.99
N ARG A 52 -18.04 -11.59 4.03
CA ARG A 52 -16.79 -12.34 3.78
C ARG A 52 -16.53 -13.40 4.83
N LEU A 53 -16.88 -13.15 6.10
CA LEU A 53 -16.79 -14.18 7.16
C LEU A 53 -17.77 -15.33 6.89
N VAL A 54 -19.03 -15.04 6.51
CA VAL A 54 -19.98 -16.06 6.09
C VAL A 54 -19.44 -16.90 4.93
N LYS A 55 -18.88 -16.22 3.91
CA LYS A 55 -18.28 -16.89 2.76
C LYS A 55 -17.06 -17.72 3.13
N ALA A 56 -16.23 -17.24 4.08
CA ALA A 56 -15.08 -18.00 4.59
C ALA A 56 -15.55 -19.29 5.28
N ALA A 57 -16.57 -19.21 6.15
CA ALA A 57 -17.15 -20.39 6.79
C ALA A 57 -17.78 -21.34 5.78
N ALA A 58 -18.55 -20.82 4.82
CA ALA A 58 -19.18 -21.64 3.79
C ALA A 58 -18.15 -22.37 2.90
N ASN A 59 -17.06 -21.71 2.54
CA ASN A 59 -15.96 -22.32 1.79
C ASN A 59 -15.21 -23.39 2.59
N ASP A 60 -14.98 -23.15 3.89
CA ASP A 60 -14.34 -24.11 4.78
C ASP A 60 -15.15 -25.40 4.95
N LEU A 61 -16.47 -25.25 4.96
CA LEU A 61 -17.42 -26.35 5.15
C LEU A 61 -17.92 -26.97 3.84
N ASP A 62 -17.58 -26.43 2.69
CA ASP A 62 -18.08 -26.80 1.35
C ASP A 62 -19.63 -26.74 1.26
N VAL A 63 -20.22 -25.65 1.81
CA VAL A 63 -21.67 -25.40 1.79
C VAL A 63 -22.00 -24.07 1.11
N ASP A 64 -23.28 -23.88 0.76
CA ASP A 64 -23.77 -22.61 0.24
C ASP A 64 -23.77 -21.52 1.35
N PRO A 65 -23.30 -20.29 1.09
CA PRO A 65 -23.38 -19.20 2.05
C PRO A 65 -24.80 -18.96 2.60
N GLY A 66 -25.85 -19.23 1.81
CA GLY A 66 -27.24 -19.09 2.20
C GLY A 66 -27.75 -17.65 2.30
N VAL A 67 -26.87 -16.67 2.07
CA VAL A 67 -27.20 -15.23 2.06
C VAL A 67 -26.46 -14.53 0.92
N PRO A 68 -27.11 -13.56 0.23
CA PRO A 68 -26.45 -12.77 -0.81
C PRO A 68 -25.55 -11.71 -0.21
N GLN A 69 -24.59 -11.23 -1.01
CA GLN A 69 -23.69 -10.15 -0.62
C GLN A 69 -24.41 -8.82 -0.37
N THR A 70 -25.48 -8.54 -1.13
CA THR A 70 -26.25 -7.29 -1.10
C THR A 70 -27.74 -7.57 -1.02
N GLY A 71 -28.52 -6.59 -0.55
CA GLY A 71 -29.99 -6.71 -0.49
C GLY A 71 -30.52 -7.34 0.79
N VAL A 72 -29.67 -7.69 1.74
CA VAL A 72 -30.03 -8.17 3.09
C VAL A 72 -29.27 -7.38 4.14
N SER A 73 -29.81 -7.33 5.35
CA SER A 73 -29.19 -6.61 6.46
C SER A 73 -27.93 -7.31 6.99
N THR A 74 -27.06 -6.55 7.65
CA THR A 74 -25.90 -7.10 8.35
C THR A 74 -26.31 -8.13 9.41
N ASP A 75 -27.43 -7.89 10.10
CA ASP A 75 -27.95 -8.81 11.13
C ASP A 75 -28.34 -10.18 10.53
N GLN A 76 -28.94 -10.22 9.33
CA GLN A 76 -29.24 -11.48 8.64
C GLN A 76 -27.97 -12.25 8.25
N LYS A 77 -26.91 -11.53 7.85
CA LYS A 77 -25.61 -12.15 7.56
C LYS A 77 -24.93 -12.68 8.82
N LEU A 78 -25.01 -11.92 9.94
CA LEU A 78 -24.51 -12.38 11.23
C LEU A 78 -25.26 -13.61 11.73
N GLU A 79 -26.60 -13.63 11.63
CA GLU A 79 -27.38 -14.81 12.02
C GLU A 79 -26.96 -16.03 11.21
N ARG A 80 -26.75 -15.89 9.89
CA ARG A 80 -26.26 -16.99 9.05
C ARG A 80 -24.85 -17.44 9.48
N LEU A 81 -23.96 -16.54 9.82
CA LEU A 81 -22.64 -16.88 10.36
C LEU A 81 -22.78 -17.69 11.67
N TYR A 82 -23.66 -17.27 12.54
CA TYR A 82 -23.92 -17.94 13.83
C TYR A 82 -24.59 -19.31 13.66
N GLU A 83 -25.48 -19.48 12.67
CA GLU A 83 -26.01 -20.80 12.31
C GLU A 83 -24.90 -21.76 11.89
N LEU A 84 -24.03 -21.33 10.95
CA LEU A 84 -22.90 -22.16 10.51
C LEU A 84 -21.96 -22.52 11.68
N MET A 85 -21.74 -21.57 12.59
CA MET A 85 -20.91 -21.84 13.78
C MET A 85 -21.55 -22.93 14.66
N ARG A 86 -22.84 -22.80 14.97
CA ARG A 86 -23.56 -23.76 15.84
C ARG A 86 -23.65 -25.17 15.24
N GLU A 87 -23.81 -25.24 13.93
CA GLU A 87 -24.07 -26.50 13.25
C GLU A 87 -22.79 -27.32 12.98
N TYR A 88 -21.66 -26.65 12.72
CA TYR A 88 -20.49 -27.31 12.17
C TYR A 88 -19.20 -27.21 13.00
N TYR A 89 -19.10 -26.30 13.96
CA TYR A 89 -17.86 -26.07 14.67
C TYR A 89 -17.97 -26.35 16.18
N ASP A 90 -16.92 -26.92 16.75
CA ASP A 90 -16.70 -27.02 18.20
C ASP A 90 -16.02 -25.77 18.77
N GLY A 91 -15.37 -24.96 17.93
CA GLY A 91 -14.76 -23.70 18.28
C GLY A 91 -14.41 -22.86 17.06
N VAL A 92 -14.27 -21.55 17.22
CA VAL A 92 -14.04 -20.63 16.09
C VAL A 92 -12.97 -19.60 16.45
N ILE A 93 -12.06 -19.36 15.51
CA ILE A 93 -11.08 -18.26 15.54
C ILE A 93 -11.40 -17.29 14.42
N PHE A 94 -11.78 -16.06 14.75
CA PHE A 94 -11.88 -14.97 13.80
C PHE A 94 -10.53 -14.27 13.66
N ILE A 95 -10.08 -14.04 12.43
CA ILE A 95 -8.90 -13.24 12.11
C ILE A 95 -9.31 -12.09 11.19
N LEU A 96 -9.17 -10.88 11.70
CA LEU A 96 -9.44 -9.63 10.96
C LEU A 96 -8.11 -8.96 10.64
N ASP A 97 -7.58 -9.21 9.46
CA ASP A 97 -6.33 -8.61 9.00
C ASP A 97 -6.57 -7.22 8.42
N GLU A 98 -5.67 -6.27 8.69
CA GLU A 98 -5.78 -4.86 8.31
C GLU A 98 -7.12 -4.23 8.75
N ILE A 99 -7.50 -4.48 10.01
CA ILE A 99 -8.78 -4.05 10.58
C ILE A 99 -8.99 -2.53 10.48
N ASP A 100 -7.92 -1.75 10.56
CA ASP A 100 -7.88 -0.30 10.43
C ASP A 100 -8.38 0.20 9.06
N MET A 101 -8.38 -0.66 8.02
CA MET A 101 -8.90 -0.32 6.69
C MET A 101 -10.44 -0.27 6.60
N LEU A 102 -11.15 -0.66 7.66
CA LEU A 102 -12.61 -0.52 7.77
C LEU A 102 -13.01 0.84 8.33
N GLU A 103 -12.67 1.91 7.63
CA GLU A 103 -12.98 3.28 8.08
C GLU A 103 -14.45 3.67 7.85
N GLY A 104 -15.07 3.18 6.76
CA GLY A 104 -16.45 3.53 6.39
C GLY A 104 -16.65 4.99 5.91
N PRO A 105 -17.84 5.32 5.37
CA PRO A 105 -18.13 6.64 4.84
C PRO A 105 -18.60 7.68 5.90
N TYR A 106 -18.78 7.29 7.16
CA TYR A 106 -19.32 8.12 8.24
C TYR A 106 -18.25 8.39 9.32
N GLN A 107 -18.55 9.32 10.22
CA GLN A 107 -17.64 9.79 11.28
C GLN A 107 -17.19 8.70 12.29
N GLU A 108 -17.86 7.55 12.33
CA GLU A 108 -17.51 6.43 13.18
C GLU A 108 -16.95 5.28 12.32
N ALA A 109 -15.76 4.81 12.67
CA ALA A 109 -15.12 3.74 11.94
C ALA A 109 -15.90 2.42 12.03
N GLU A 110 -16.10 1.79 10.88
CA GLU A 110 -16.90 0.56 10.72
C GLU A 110 -16.32 -0.63 11.52
N TYR A 111 -15.01 -0.63 11.78
CA TYR A 111 -14.39 -1.68 12.61
C TYR A 111 -14.95 -1.74 14.04
N ASN A 112 -15.43 -0.62 14.60
CA ASN A 112 -16.02 -0.61 15.93
C ASN A 112 -17.26 -1.52 16.03
N SER A 113 -18.12 -1.46 15.02
CA SER A 113 -19.33 -2.31 14.94
C SER A 113 -18.94 -3.78 14.81
N LEU A 114 -18.01 -4.10 13.91
CA LEU A 114 -17.58 -5.47 13.65
C LEU A 114 -16.92 -6.10 14.89
N ILE A 115 -15.99 -5.39 15.52
CA ILE A 115 -15.30 -5.85 16.74
C ILE A 115 -16.34 -6.08 17.85
N TYR A 116 -17.28 -5.14 18.06
CA TYR A 116 -18.31 -5.29 19.07
C TYR A 116 -19.18 -6.53 18.84
N GLN A 117 -19.60 -6.80 17.61
CA GLN A 117 -20.42 -7.96 17.29
C GLN A 117 -19.65 -9.27 17.51
N LEU A 118 -18.42 -9.37 16.99
CA LEU A 118 -17.63 -10.61 17.05
C LEU A 118 -17.08 -10.88 18.46
N SER A 119 -16.71 -9.87 19.23
CA SER A 119 -16.28 -10.05 20.63
C SER A 119 -17.39 -10.64 21.52
N ARG A 120 -18.65 -10.48 21.11
CA ARG A 120 -19.83 -11.00 21.81
C ARG A 120 -20.48 -12.19 21.10
N ALA A 121 -19.87 -12.68 20.03
CA ALA A 121 -20.44 -13.73 19.21
C ALA A 121 -20.84 -14.98 20.01
N ARG A 122 -20.03 -15.38 21.01
CA ARG A 122 -20.39 -16.52 21.89
C ARG A 122 -21.79 -16.39 22.51
N LYS A 123 -22.10 -15.19 23.04
CA LYS A 123 -23.42 -14.92 23.64
C LYS A 123 -24.50 -14.69 22.60
N LEU A 124 -24.19 -13.98 21.51
CA LEU A 124 -25.18 -13.63 20.48
C LEU A 124 -25.57 -14.85 19.65
N ALA A 125 -24.62 -15.74 19.43
CA ALA A 125 -24.83 -16.99 18.68
C ALA A 125 -25.38 -18.12 19.56
N ASP A 126 -25.50 -17.97 20.86
CA ASP A 126 -25.78 -19.08 21.79
C ASP A 126 -24.84 -20.29 21.51
N PHE A 127 -23.54 -19.98 21.40
CA PHE A 127 -22.52 -20.93 20.98
C PHE A 127 -21.72 -21.43 22.20
N ASP A 128 -21.74 -22.73 22.44
CA ASP A 128 -21.08 -23.32 23.63
C ASP A 128 -19.55 -23.41 23.49
N GLY A 129 -19.04 -23.45 22.27
CA GLY A 129 -17.62 -23.58 21.97
C GLY A 129 -16.79 -22.34 22.33
N PRO A 130 -15.46 -22.46 22.39
CA PRO A 130 -14.58 -21.33 22.53
C PRO A 130 -14.58 -20.47 21.25
N ILE A 131 -14.53 -19.15 21.44
CA ILE A 131 -14.34 -18.17 20.38
C ILE A 131 -13.12 -17.33 20.69
N SER A 132 -12.24 -17.17 19.71
CA SER A 132 -11.15 -16.22 19.72
C SER A 132 -11.36 -15.15 18.64
N LEU A 133 -11.15 -13.88 19.00
CA LEU A 133 -11.09 -12.77 18.04
C LEU A 133 -9.68 -12.23 18.02
N THR A 134 -9.02 -12.33 16.86
CA THR A 134 -7.70 -11.76 16.58
C THR A 134 -7.85 -10.66 15.58
N THR A 135 -7.40 -9.45 15.94
CA THR A 135 -7.29 -8.33 15.02
C THR A 135 -5.82 -8.06 14.70
N ILE A 136 -5.53 -7.67 13.47
CA ILE A 136 -4.19 -7.32 13.00
C ILE A 136 -4.26 -5.90 12.43
N THR A 137 -3.34 -5.05 12.85
CA THR A 137 -3.25 -3.66 12.41
C THR A 137 -1.79 -3.22 12.24
N ASN A 138 -1.60 -2.17 11.45
CA ASN A 138 -0.32 -1.50 11.33
C ASN A 138 -0.16 -0.31 12.30
N TYR A 139 -1.20 0.02 13.07
CA TYR A 139 -1.20 1.11 14.04
C TYR A 139 -0.94 0.62 15.46
N ALA A 140 0.10 1.13 16.11
CA ALA A 140 0.42 0.79 17.50
C ALA A 140 -0.68 1.24 18.48
N ASP A 141 -1.31 2.38 18.21
CA ASP A 141 -2.31 2.99 19.09
C ASP A 141 -3.76 2.62 18.73
N PHE A 142 -3.98 1.55 17.96
CA PHE A 142 -5.31 1.15 17.47
C PHE A 142 -6.37 1.05 18.57
N MET A 143 -5.99 0.58 19.77
CA MET A 143 -6.91 0.48 20.91
C MET A 143 -7.46 1.82 21.36
N THR A 144 -6.74 2.91 21.15
CA THR A 144 -7.19 4.26 21.52
C THR A 144 -8.23 4.81 20.55
N ASP A 145 -8.26 4.29 19.33
CA ASP A 145 -9.20 4.71 18.28
C ASP A 145 -10.55 3.97 18.36
N LEU A 146 -10.62 2.92 19.18
CA LEU A 146 -11.88 2.23 19.44
C LEU A 146 -12.83 3.10 20.26
N ASN A 147 -14.10 3.11 19.87
CA ASN A 147 -15.12 3.72 20.71
C ASN A 147 -15.31 2.94 22.02
N SER A 148 -15.90 3.60 23.04
CA SER A 148 -16.06 3.03 24.39
C SER A 148 -16.83 1.70 24.40
N ARG A 149 -17.71 1.47 23.44
CA ARG A 149 -18.53 0.25 23.33
C ARG A 149 -17.71 -0.93 22.81
N ALA A 150 -16.94 -0.74 21.76
CA ALA A 150 -16.02 -1.75 21.24
C ALA A 150 -14.91 -2.02 22.25
N GLN A 151 -14.30 -0.98 22.83
CA GLN A 151 -13.24 -1.09 23.81
C GLN A 151 -13.65 -1.87 25.07
N SER A 152 -14.89 -1.67 25.57
CA SER A 152 -15.37 -2.39 26.75
C SER A 152 -15.68 -3.86 26.51
N SER A 153 -15.96 -4.25 25.27
CA SER A 153 -16.27 -5.65 24.90
C SER A 153 -15.07 -6.41 24.36
N TYR A 154 -14.09 -5.70 23.79
CA TYR A 154 -12.85 -6.21 23.25
C TYR A 154 -11.68 -5.79 24.14
N ASN A 155 -11.22 -6.71 24.99
CA ASN A 155 -10.07 -6.53 25.86
C ASN A 155 -9.00 -7.57 25.50
N PRO A 156 -8.25 -7.35 24.41
CA PRO A 156 -7.31 -8.33 23.89
C PRO A 156 -5.99 -8.31 24.68
N ASP A 157 -5.29 -9.44 24.67
CA ASP A 157 -3.84 -9.42 24.84
C ASP A 157 -3.23 -8.73 23.64
N ASP A 158 -2.36 -7.76 23.87
CA ASP A 158 -1.69 -6.98 22.82
C ASP A 158 -0.26 -7.51 22.62
N ILE A 159 0.07 -7.86 21.37
CA ILE A 159 1.40 -8.32 20.97
C ILE A 159 1.91 -7.36 19.89
N PHE A 160 2.92 -6.58 20.27
CA PHE A 160 3.56 -5.67 19.34
C PHE A 160 4.71 -6.37 18.59
N PHE A 161 4.70 -6.24 17.26
CA PHE A 161 5.73 -6.75 16.35
C PHE A 161 6.63 -5.59 15.95
N ASP A 162 7.85 -5.59 16.47
CA ASP A 162 8.87 -4.61 16.10
C ASP A 162 9.41 -4.84 14.69
N ASP A 163 10.05 -3.81 14.14
CA ASP A 163 10.84 -3.89 12.91
C ASP A 163 11.98 -4.91 13.08
N TYR A 164 12.22 -5.71 12.04
CA TYR A 164 13.35 -6.63 12.04
C TYR A 164 14.69 -5.91 11.95
N ASP A 165 15.62 -6.26 12.81
CA ASP A 165 17.02 -5.85 12.67
C ASP A 165 17.75 -6.62 11.54
N ALA A 166 18.96 -6.17 11.19
CA ALA A 166 19.75 -6.78 10.12
C ALA A 166 20.10 -8.26 10.40
N ASN A 167 20.25 -8.68 11.64
CA ASN A 167 20.56 -10.08 11.99
C ASN A 167 19.34 -10.98 11.86
N GLN A 168 18.18 -10.49 12.27
CA GLN A 168 16.90 -11.18 12.10
C GLN A 168 16.56 -11.31 10.61
N LEU A 169 16.71 -10.23 9.82
CA LEU A 169 16.53 -10.29 8.37
C LEU A 169 17.50 -11.28 7.70
N ARG A 170 18.77 -11.29 8.13
CA ARG A 170 19.75 -12.26 7.65
C ARG A 170 19.31 -13.71 7.92
N SER A 171 18.74 -13.97 9.08
CA SER A 171 18.23 -15.29 9.43
C SER A 171 17.02 -15.68 8.57
N ILE A 172 16.09 -14.75 8.35
CA ILE A 172 14.93 -14.94 7.48
C ILE A 172 15.38 -15.23 6.03
N LEU A 173 16.32 -14.44 5.49
CA LEU A 173 16.81 -14.58 4.12
C LEU A 173 17.60 -15.89 3.93
N ARG A 174 18.35 -16.36 4.96
CA ARG A 174 19.03 -17.66 4.91
C ARG A 174 18.05 -18.81 4.78
N ASN A 175 16.89 -18.74 5.43
CA ASN A 175 15.83 -19.74 5.31
C ASN A 175 15.11 -19.70 3.95
N ARG A 176 15.39 -18.70 3.11
CA ARG A 176 14.87 -18.59 1.74
C ARG A 176 15.90 -18.99 0.67
N ARG A 177 17.08 -19.45 1.08
CA ARG A 177 18.11 -19.96 0.13
C ARG A 177 17.64 -21.17 -0.66
N ASP A 178 16.69 -21.93 -0.15
CA ASP A 178 16.04 -23.05 -0.82
C ASP A 178 15.29 -22.67 -2.12
N ALA A 179 14.92 -21.39 -2.28
CA ALA A 179 14.36 -20.86 -3.53
C ALA A 179 15.41 -20.61 -4.61
N PHE A 180 16.70 -20.75 -4.29
CA PHE A 180 17.83 -20.54 -5.20
C PHE A 180 18.58 -21.86 -5.44
N LYS A 181 19.24 -21.97 -6.60
CA LYS A 181 20.13 -23.11 -6.88
C LYS A 181 21.26 -23.15 -5.84
N PRO A 182 21.76 -24.32 -5.47
CA PRO A 182 22.95 -24.41 -4.62
C PRO A 182 24.09 -23.53 -5.16
N ASP A 183 24.75 -22.80 -4.27
CA ASP A 183 25.91 -21.94 -4.58
C ASP A 183 25.65 -20.78 -5.56
N SER A 184 24.39 -20.48 -5.85
CA SER A 184 24.02 -19.35 -6.72
C SER A 184 23.97 -17.99 -6.03
N LEU A 185 24.20 -17.90 -4.72
CA LEU A 185 24.29 -16.64 -3.98
C LEU A 185 25.71 -16.46 -3.45
N ALA A 186 26.39 -15.38 -3.86
CA ALA A 186 27.68 -15.01 -3.26
C ALA A 186 27.51 -14.70 -1.76
N ASP A 187 28.59 -14.88 -0.97
CA ASP A 187 28.53 -14.82 0.51
C ASP A 187 28.11 -13.44 1.05
N ASP A 188 28.34 -12.38 0.32
CA ASP A 188 28.04 -10.98 0.64
C ASP A 188 26.61 -10.57 0.29
N VAL A 189 25.90 -11.30 -0.54
CA VAL A 189 24.54 -10.97 -1.02
C VAL A 189 23.53 -10.93 0.13
N VAL A 190 23.41 -12.01 0.91
CA VAL A 190 22.45 -12.06 2.01
C VAL A 190 22.74 -11.02 3.10
N PRO A 191 23.99 -10.80 3.54
CA PRO A 191 24.34 -9.70 4.43
C PRO A 191 23.98 -8.33 3.91
N LEU A 192 24.22 -8.06 2.62
CA LEU A 192 23.90 -6.77 1.98
C LEU A 192 22.39 -6.55 1.92
N VAL A 193 21.61 -7.52 1.44
CA VAL A 193 20.15 -7.42 1.40
C VAL A 193 19.55 -7.20 2.79
N ALA A 194 20.07 -7.89 3.81
CA ALA A 194 19.62 -7.71 5.19
C ALA A 194 19.93 -6.30 5.73
N ALA A 195 21.11 -5.76 5.42
CA ALA A 195 21.49 -4.40 5.80
C ALA A 195 20.60 -3.35 5.12
N LEU A 196 20.34 -3.49 3.83
CA LEU A 196 19.46 -2.59 3.07
C LEU A 196 17.99 -2.68 3.57
N GLY A 197 17.52 -3.90 3.88
CA GLY A 197 16.19 -4.13 4.44
C GLY A 197 15.99 -3.46 5.80
N SER A 198 16.99 -3.54 6.69
CA SER A 198 16.92 -2.91 8.02
C SER A 198 16.93 -1.38 7.95
N GLN A 199 17.60 -0.78 6.95
CA GLN A 199 17.57 0.67 6.70
C GLN A 199 16.20 1.17 6.20
N THR A 200 15.39 0.29 5.63
CA THR A 200 14.04 0.58 5.11
C THR A 200 12.93 0.05 6.01
N HIS A 201 13.01 0.35 7.31
CA HIS A 201 12.02 -0.05 8.33
C HIS A 201 11.89 -1.56 8.53
N GLY A 202 12.97 -2.34 8.43
CA GLY A 202 12.99 -3.75 8.83
C GLY A 202 11.92 -4.66 8.20
N ASP A 203 11.39 -4.29 7.03
CA ASP A 203 10.33 -5.02 6.33
C ASP A 203 10.91 -6.27 5.64
N ALA A 204 10.65 -7.46 6.22
CA ALA A 204 11.16 -8.72 5.68
C ALA A 204 10.61 -9.03 4.27
N ARG A 205 9.39 -8.59 3.95
CA ARG A 205 8.79 -8.79 2.61
C ARG A 205 9.62 -8.06 1.56
N LYS A 206 9.98 -6.79 1.83
CA LYS A 206 10.83 -6.00 0.92
C LYS A 206 12.23 -6.57 0.78
N ALA A 207 12.81 -7.08 1.88
CA ALA A 207 14.12 -7.74 1.82
C ALA A 207 14.07 -9.02 0.96
N ILE A 208 13.03 -9.84 1.10
CA ILE A 208 12.83 -11.04 0.28
C ILE A 208 12.61 -10.67 -1.20
N ASP A 209 11.80 -9.65 -1.48
CA ASP A 209 11.57 -9.16 -2.84
C ASP A 209 12.87 -8.65 -3.48
N LEU A 210 13.67 -7.88 -2.73
CA LEU A 210 14.97 -7.40 -3.21
C LEU A 210 15.91 -8.57 -3.59
N LEU A 211 15.98 -9.59 -2.74
CA LEU A 211 16.78 -10.79 -3.03
C LEU A 211 16.27 -11.51 -4.29
N ARG A 212 14.95 -11.67 -4.43
CA ARG A 212 14.32 -12.27 -5.62
C ARG A 212 14.66 -11.50 -6.89
N TRP A 213 14.54 -10.18 -6.87
CA TRP A 213 14.86 -9.35 -8.04
C TRP A 213 16.34 -9.36 -8.40
N ALA A 214 17.23 -9.39 -7.41
CA ALA A 214 18.66 -9.59 -7.67
C ALA A 214 18.91 -10.92 -8.40
N GLY A 215 18.20 -11.99 -8.00
CA GLY A 215 18.25 -13.29 -8.69
C GLY A 215 17.76 -13.22 -10.13
N GLU A 216 16.62 -12.56 -10.37
CA GLU A 216 16.07 -12.36 -11.72
C GLU A 216 17.02 -11.55 -12.64
N LEU A 217 17.73 -10.57 -12.07
CA LEU A 217 18.72 -9.78 -12.82
C LEU A 217 19.93 -10.63 -13.21
N ALA A 218 20.45 -11.45 -12.31
CA ALA A 218 21.54 -12.38 -12.59
C ALA A 218 21.14 -13.38 -13.69
N GLU A 219 19.93 -13.95 -13.61
CA GLU A 219 19.40 -14.87 -14.60
C GLU A 219 19.29 -14.22 -16.00
N ARG A 220 18.72 -13.00 -16.09
CA ARG A 220 18.63 -12.22 -17.35
C ARG A 220 20.00 -11.91 -17.94
N ARG A 221 21.01 -11.73 -17.11
CA ARG A 221 22.40 -11.51 -17.52
C ARG A 221 23.09 -12.80 -17.97
N GLY A 222 22.48 -13.96 -17.74
CA GLY A 222 23.02 -15.27 -18.08
C GLY A 222 24.13 -15.73 -17.13
N THR A 223 24.13 -15.26 -15.87
CA THR A 223 25.07 -15.69 -14.83
C THR A 223 24.40 -16.65 -13.85
N ASP A 224 25.15 -17.67 -13.41
CA ASP A 224 24.64 -18.65 -12.44
C ASP A 224 24.77 -18.18 -10.98
N THR A 225 25.42 -17.04 -10.75
CA THR A 225 25.67 -16.51 -9.39
C THR A 225 25.20 -15.07 -9.29
N VAL A 226 24.40 -14.80 -8.24
CA VAL A 226 23.98 -13.46 -7.82
C VAL A 226 25.11 -12.82 -7.03
N ILE A 227 25.46 -11.59 -7.34
CA ILE A 227 26.54 -10.83 -6.72
C ILE A 227 26.06 -9.47 -6.20
N GLU A 228 26.88 -8.76 -5.44
CA GLU A 228 26.54 -7.44 -4.85
C GLU A 228 25.97 -6.46 -5.89
N THR A 229 26.53 -6.41 -7.10
CA THR A 229 26.05 -5.48 -8.13
C THR A 229 24.63 -5.75 -8.56
N ASP A 230 24.17 -7.02 -8.56
CA ASP A 230 22.78 -7.38 -8.86
C ASP A 230 21.83 -6.86 -7.79
N VAL A 231 22.25 -6.93 -6.52
CA VAL A 231 21.46 -6.41 -5.40
C VAL A 231 21.31 -4.89 -5.49
N ARG A 232 22.38 -4.17 -5.80
CA ARG A 232 22.34 -2.71 -5.93
C ARG A 232 21.50 -2.26 -7.13
N GLU A 233 21.65 -2.91 -8.27
CA GLU A 233 20.81 -2.65 -9.45
C GLU A 233 19.34 -2.98 -9.18
N ALA A 234 19.06 -4.08 -8.48
CA ALA A 234 17.69 -4.42 -8.05
C ALA A 234 17.09 -3.35 -7.12
N GLN A 235 17.88 -2.81 -6.19
CA GLN A 235 17.45 -1.75 -5.28
C GLN A 235 17.12 -0.45 -6.03
N GLU A 236 17.95 -0.05 -6.98
CA GLU A 236 17.73 1.13 -7.81
C GLU A 236 16.43 0.98 -8.62
N LYS A 237 16.27 -0.12 -9.34
CA LYS A 237 15.04 -0.43 -10.10
C LYS A 237 13.79 -0.54 -9.22
N TYR A 238 13.94 -1.05 -8.00
CA TYR A 238 12.81 -1.09 -7.06
C TYR A 238 12.35 0.30 -6.67
N THR A 239 13.29 1.17 -6.37
CA THR A 239 13.00 2.56 -5.96
C THR A 239 12.34 3.33 -7.12
N GLU A 240 12.89 3.21 -8.32
CA GLU A 240 12.33 3.78 -9.56
C GLU A 240 10.92 3.27 -9.83
N ASN A 241 10.71 1.95 -9.89
CA ASN A 241 9.41 1.33 -10.11
C ASN A 241 8.37 1.70 -9.03
N ARG A 242 8.79 1.94 -7.79
CA ARG A 242 7.89 2.38 -6.72
C ARG A 242 7.37 3.78 -6.97
N LYS A 243 8.24 4.72 -7.39
CA LYS A 243 7.85 6.09 -7.72
C LYS A 243 6.91 6.12 -8.92
N LEU A 244 7.22 5.36 -9.98
CA LEU A 244 6.38 5.28 -11.17
C LEU A 244 5.02 4.66 -10.87
N ARG A 245 4.95 3.59 -10.07
CA ARG A 245 3.68 3.02 -9.61
C ARG A 245 2.87 4.00 -8.76
N HIS A 246 3.52 4.78 -7.90
CA HIS A 246 2.83 5.84 -7.18
C HIS A 246 2.20 6.86 -8.14
N ILE A 247 2.97 7.35 -9.14
CA ILE A 247 2.47 8.26 -10.17
C ILE A 247 1.27 7.66 -10.93
N SER A 248 1.32 6.37 -11.27
CA SER A 248 0.21 5.68 -11.93
C SER A 248 -1.06 5.59 -11.05
N GLY A 249 -0.92 5.56 -9.74
CA GLY A 249 -2.03 5.40 -8.77
C GLY A 249 -2.70 6.68 -8.29
N ILE A 250 -2.09 7.87 -8.47
CA ILE A 250 -2.65 9.13 -7.98
C ILE A 250 -3.83 9.63 -8.84
N SER A 251 -4.62 10.56 -8.29
CA SER A 251 -5.79 11.12 -8.98
C SER A 251 -5.42 11.86 -10.27
N THR A 252 -6.38 11.95 -11.22
CA THR A 252 -6.21 12.62 -12.52
C THR A 252 -5.63 14.02 -12.40
N GLN A 253 -6.11 14.82 -11.46
CA GLN A 253 -5.65 16.20 -11.28
C GLN A 253 -4.20 16.27 -10.73
N LYS A 254 -3.81 15.34 -9.88
CA LYS A 254 -2.41 15.22 -9.45
C LYS A 254 -1.51 14.74 -10.58
N LYS A 255 -1.97 13.80 -11.41
CA LYS A 255 -1.27 13.37 -12.64
C LYS A 255 -1.06 14.53 -13.59
N LEU A 256 -2.11 15.35 -13.87
CA LEU A 256 -2.02 16.56 -14.69
C LEU A 256 -0.96 17.52 -14.17
N SER A 257 -0.92 17.72 -12.84
CA SER A 257 0.04 18.64 -12.23
C SER A 257 1.49 18.14 -12.40
N ILE A 258 1.74 16.84 -12.18
CA ILE A 258 3.07 16.23 -12.36
C ILE A 258 3.46 16.19 -13.84
N TYR A 259 2.53 15.83 -14.73
CA TYR A 259 2.75 15.85 -16.17
C TYR A 259 3.21 17.24 -16.65
N ALA A 260 2.57 18.31 -16.17
CA ALA A 260 2.95 19.67 -16.54
C ALA A 260 4.36 20.05 -16.08
N VAL A 261 4.78 19.60 -14.89
CA VAL A 261 6.16 19.80 -14.42
C VAL A 261 7.13 19.00 -15.30
N ALA A 262 6.85 17.72 -15.56
CA ALA A 262 7.67 16.86 -16.40
C ALA A 262 7.75 17.39 -17.85
N ALA A 263 6.64 17.80 -18.44
CA ALA A 263 6.61 18.40 -19.78
C ALA A 263 7.41 19.70 -19.83
N THR A 264 7.35 20.54 -18.77
CA THR A 264 8.12 21.78 -18.71
C THR A 264 9.62 21.51 -18.69
N ALA A 265 10.07 20.45 -18.02
CA ALA A 265 11.46 20.01 -18.03
C ALA A 265 11.85 19.39 -19.37
N HIS A 266 11.05 18.45 -19.86
CA HIS A 266 11.35 17.66 -21.07
C HIS A 266 11.45 18.51 -22.34
N TYR A 267 10.48 19.43 -22.54
CA TYR A 267 10.43 20.25 -23.76
C TYR A 267 11.22 21.57 -23.65
N ALA A 268 11.92 21.81 -22.54
CA ALA A 268 12.82 22.93 -22.44
C ALA A 268 13.96 22.81 -23.48
N ARG A 269 14.49 23.96 -23.98
CA ARG A 269 15.64 23.96 -24.89
C ARG A 269 16.95 23.60 -24.21
N GLU A 270 17.03 23.86 -22.92
CA GLU A 270 18.21 23.61 -22.07
C GLU A 270 17.78 22.72 -20.91
N HIS A 271 18.66 21.89 -20.44
CA HIS A 271 18.41 21.07 -19.26
C HIS A 271 18.08 21.96 -18.04
N LEU A 272 17.03 21.59 -17.31
CA LEU A 272 16.57 22.29 -16.11
C LEU A 272 16.66 21.35 -14.91
N ASP A 273 17.68 21.53 -14.09
CA ASP A 273 17.76 20.83 -12.78
C ASP A 273 16.61 21.28 -11.86
N TRP A 274 16.22 22.55 -11.98
CA TRP A 274 15.14 23.15 -11.21
C TRP A 274 14.11 23.84 -12.12
N ILE A 275 12.90 23.33 -12.07
CA ILE A 275 11.78 23.76 -12.93
C ILE A 275 10.99 24.85 -12.22
N PRO A 276 10.86 26.05 -12.78
CA PRO A 276 10.13 27.14 -12.15
C PRO A 276 8.62 26.87 -12.16
N ALA A 277 7.96 26.98 -11.00
CA ALA A 277 6.54 26.70 -10.83
C ALA A 277 5.61 27.57 -11.71
N GLY A 278 6.04 28.80 -12.02
CA GLY A 278 5.23 29.69 -12.88
C GLY A 278 5.01 29.16 -14.30
N PRO A 279 6.08 28.87 -15.06
CA PRO A 279 5.97 28.17 -16.35
C PRO A 279 5.24 26.83 -16.26
N ALA A 280 5.57 25.98 -15.28
CA ALA A 280 4.92 24.69 -15.09
C ALA A 280 3.40 24.82 -14.86
N PHE A 281 2.96 25.81 -14.08
CA PHE A 281 1.54 26.10 -13.91
C PHE A 281 0.85 26.55 -15.22
N LYS A 282 1.53 27.34 -16.04
CA LYS A 282 0.99 27.74 -17.35
C LYS A 282 0.90 26.55 -18.33
N THR A 283 1.85 25.63 -18.24
CA THR A 283 1.78 24.34 -18.97
C THR A 283 0.60 23.50 -18.47
N TYR A 284 0.40 23.42 -17.14
CA TYR A 284 -0.77 22.74 -16.54
C TYR A 284 -2.10 23.32 -17.06
N GLN A 285 -2.25 24.64 -17.07
CA GLN A 285 -3.46 25.26 -17.57
C GLN A 285 -3.74 24.90 -19.03
N PHE A 286 -2.72 24.94 -19.88
CA PHE A 286 -2.84 24.55 -21.28
C PHE A 286 -3.24 23.08 -21.44
N ILE A 287 -2.60 22.16 -20.69
CA ILE A 287 -2.89 20.73 -20.78
C ILE A 287 -4.30 20.41 -20.25
N ALA A 288 -4.71 21.03 -19.13
CA ALA A 288 -6.05 20.88 -18.58
C ALA A 288 -7.13 21.33 -19.57
N ASP A 289 -6.90 22.47 -20.28
CA ASP A 289 -7.78 22.97 -21.32
C ASP A 289 -7.86 22.01 -22.52
N THR A 290 -6.73 21.48 -22.94
CA THR A 290 -6.65 20.48 -24.05
C THR A 290 -7.41 19.19 -23.72
N MET A 291 -7.47 18.79 -22.45
CA MET A 291 -8.15 17.59 -21.98
C MET A 291 -9.60 17.85 -21.52
N ASP A 292 -10.13 19.06 -21.71
CA ASP A 292 -11.45 19.47 -21.18
C ASP A 292 -11.60 19.18 -19.67
N ALA A 293 -10.51 19.36 -18.91
CA ALA A 293 -10.45 19.12 -17.49
C ALA A 293 -10.52 20.43 -16.67
N ASP A 294 -11.10 20.35 -15.47
CA ASP A 294 -11.18 21.48 -14.57
C ASP A 294 -9.79 22.06 -14.25
N GLN A 295 -9.65 23.37 -14.38
CA GLN A 295 -8.44 24.08 -14.02
C GLN A 295 -8.48 24.48 -12.53
N TYR A 296 -7.50 24.03 -11.76
CA TYR A 296 -7.35 24.44 -10.37
C TYR A 296 -6.50 25.70 -10.22
N SER A 297 -6.60 26.31 -9.04
CA SER A 297 -5.80 27.48 -8.70
C SER A 297 -4.30 27.14 -8.70
N ARG A 298 -3.46 28.20 -8.81
CA ARG A 298 -2.01 28.03 -8.70
C ARG A 298 -1.59 27.44 -7.34
N GLU A 299 -2.29 27.78 -6.29
CA GLU A 299 -2.02 27.25 -4.94
C GLU A 299 -2.31 25.76 -4.90
N THR A 300 -3.46 25.31 -5.39
CA THR A 300 -3.82 23.90 -5.47
C THR A 300 -2.85 23.11 -6.35
N PHE A 301 -2.44 23.65 -7.51
CA PHE A 301 -1.41 23.04 -8.35
C PHE A 301 -0.10 22.86 -7.59
N VAL A 302 0.39 23.89 -6.89
CA VAL A 302 1.62 23.81 -6.11
C VAL A 302 1.49 22.76 -5.00
N ASN A 303 0.35 22.71 -4.30
CA ASN A 303 0.10 21.71 -3.26
C ASN A 303 0.09 20.29 -3.83
N HIS A 304 -0.56 20.04 -4.96
CA HIS A 304 -0.55 18.74 -5.66
C HIS A 304 0.86 18.28 -6.01
N VAL A 305 1.72 19.22 -6.47
CA VAL A 305 3.09 18.89 -6.83
C VAL A 305 3.95 18.66 -5.59
N THR A 306 3.92 19.57 -4.60
CA THR A 306 4.76 19.46 -3.40
C THR A 306 4.41 18.27 -2.52
N GLU A 307 3.16 17.84 -2.47
CA GLU A 307 2.75 16.60 -1.80
C GLU A 307 3.54 15.38 -2.31
N GLN A 308 3.92 15.35 -3.58
CA GLN A 308 4.63 14.23 -4.18
C GLN A 308 6.09 14.10 -3.71
N SER A 309 6.61 15.11 -3.02
CA SER A 309 7.94 15.03 -2.42
C SER A 309 8.02 14.01 -1.29
N THR A 310 6.91 13.81 -0.57
CA THR A 310 6.80 12.78 0.49
C THR A 310 7.01 11.37 -0.07
N TYR A 311 6.70 11.17 -1.35
CA TYR A 311 6.86 9.89 -2.06
C TYR A 311 8.16 9.81 -2.86
N GLY A 312 9.02 10.84 -2.76
CA GLY A 312 10.30 10.89 -3.44
C GLY A 312 10.20 11.08 -4.96
N VAL A 313 9.06 11.53 -5.49
CA VAL A 313 8.85 11.79 -6.93
C VAL A 313 9.58 13.05 -7.37
N LEU A 314 9.67 14.04 -6.49
CA LEU A 314 10.35 15.31 -6.74
C LEU A 314 10.78 15.97 -5.42
N ASP A 315 11.68 16.93 -5.54
CA ASP A 315 12.04 17.89 -4.49
C ASP A 315 11.54 19.28 -4.87
N PHE A 316 11.42 20.16 -3.87
CA PHE A 316 11.03 21.55 -4.12
C PHE A 316 11.79 22.52 -3.23
N GLU A 317 12.01 23.72 -3.71
CA GLU A 317 12.62 24.80 -2.95
C GLU A 317 11.97 26.16 -3.25
N ARG A 318 12.13 27.09 -2.30
CA ARG A 318 11.71 28.49 -2.44
C ARG A 318 12.93 29.37 -2.58
N ARG A 319 13.03 30.07 -3.70
CA ARG A 319 14.12 31.05 -3.94
C ARG A 319 13.58 32.47 -3.89
N GLY A 320 14.13 33.29 -2.98
CA GLY A 320 13.81 34.72 -2.88
C GLY A 320 14.81 35.55 -3.70
N LYS A 321 14.31 36.59 -4.40
CA LYS A 321 15.16 37.51 -5.18
C LYS A 321 15.51 38.81 -4.42
N GLY A 322 15.55 38.78 -3.08
CA GLY A 322 15.85 39.95 -2.26
C GLY A 322 14.63 40.82 -1.93
N ARG A 323 14.83 41.92 -1.13
CA ARG A 323 13.75 42.79 -0.65
C ARG A 323 12.85 43.28 -1.80
N GLY A 324 11.57 42.91 -1.78
CA GLY A 324 10.53 43.45 -2.68
C GLY A 324 10.31 42.69 -3.98
N ARG A 325 11.01 41.56 -4.29
CA ARG A 325 10.87 40.84 -5.58
C ARG A 325 10.18 39.48 -5.53
N GLY A 326 9.49 39.16 -4.44
CA GLY A 326 8.71 37.93 -4.28
C GLY A 326 9.56 36.66 -4.09
N VAL A 327 8.89 35.57 -3.70
CA VAL A 327 9.48 34.24 -3.58
C VAL A 327 8.95 33.36 -4.72
N HIS A 328 9.87 32.72 -5.43
CA HIS A 328 9.53 31.79 -6.50
C HIS A 328 9.76 30.35 -6.03
N MET A 329 8.79 29.47 -6.32
CA MET A 329 8.88 28.03 -6.11
C MET A 329 9.54 27.37 -7.33
N TYR A 330 10.39 26.39 -7.06
CA TYR A 330 11.05 25.54 -8.05
C TYR A 330 10.88 24.08 -7.66
N PHE A 331 10.81 23.20 -8.66
CA PHE A 331 10.69 21.76 -8.52
C PHE A 331 11.90 21.07 -9.17
N SER A 332 12.35 19.96 -8.62
CA SER A 332 13.36 19.08 -9.20
C SER A 332 12.82 17.67 -9.25
N LEU A 333 12.72 17.07 -10.43
CA LEU A 333 12.21 15.71 -10.62
C LEU A 333 13.28 14.70 -10.23
N SER A 334 12.89 13.63 -9.55
CA SER A 334 13.79 12.54 -9.17
C SER A 334 13.97 11.48 -10.24
N GLU A 335 13.08 11.47 -11.24
CA GLU A 335 13.10 10.55 -12.38
C GLU A 335 13.20 11.33 -13.69
N ASP A 336 13.61 10.64 -14.77
CA ASP A 336 13.66 11.26 -16.09
C ASP A 336 12.28 11.80 -16.49
N PRO A 337 12.19 13.08 -16.89
CA PRO A 337 10.94 13.72 -17.26
C PRO A 337 10.16 12.96 -18.34
N LYS A 338 10.86 12.33 -19.30
CA LYS A 338 10.23 11.54 -20.37
C LYS A 338 9.57 10.30 -19.80
N THR A 339 10.25 9.58 -18.91
CA THR A 339 9.71 8.40 -18.24
C THR A 339 8.44 8.71 -17.44
N ILE A 340 8.41 9.86 -16.73
CA ILE A 340 7.21 10.32 -16.02
C ILE A 340 6.04 10.57 -16.99
N ILE A 341 6.32 11.25 -18.11
CA ILE A 341 5.33 11.53 -19.16
C ILE A 341 4.75 10.24 -19.73
N GLU A 342 5.62 9.27 -20.08
CA GLU A 342 5.23 7.98 -20.64
C GLU A 342 4.37 7.19 -19.63
N THR A 343 4.80 7.13 -18.37
CA THR A 343 4.04 6.47 -17.29
C THR A 343 2.63 7.06 -17.10
N ILE A 344 2.49 8.38 -17.17
CA ILE A 344 1.17 9.02 -17.04
C ILE A 344 0.30 8.74 -18.28
N ARG A 345 0.89 8.67 -19.47
CA ARG A 345 0.19 8.37 -20.74
C ARG A 345 -0.31 6.90 -20.84
N GLU A 346 0.17 5.98 -20.02
CA GLU A 346 -0.43 4.64 -19.88
C GLU A 346 -1.87 4.69 -19.37
N ASP A 347 -2.27 5.77 -18.70
CA ASP A 347 -3.66 6.02 -18.33
C ASP A 347 -4.40 6.57 -19.57
N SER A 348 -5.43 5.83 -20.04
CA SER A 348 -6.17 6.16 -21.26
C SER A 348 -6.71 7.59 -21.33
N ARG A 349 -6.92 8.22 -20.18
CA ARG A 349 -7.35 9.63 -20.10
C ARG A 349 -6.30 10.63 -20.60
N PHE A 350 -5.04 10.22 -20.67
CA PHE A 350 -3.89 11.04 -21.08
C PHE A 350 -3.29 10.62 -22.43
N GLU A 351 -3.84 9.59 -23.06
CA GLU A 351 -3.31 9.03 -24.32
C GLU A 351 -3.31 10.09 -25.44
N ASP A 352 -4.35 10.90 -25.53
CA ASP A 352 -4.50 11.95 -26.56
C ASP A 352 -3.40 13.02 -26.47
N LEU A 353 -2.77 13.22 -25.30
CA LEU A 353 -1.67 14.19 -25.17
C LEU A 353 -0.43 13.80 -25.97
N ALA A 354 -0.30 12.55 -26.43
CA ALA A 354 0.75 12.14 -27.34
C ALA A 354 0.64 12.84 -28.71
N HIS A 355 -0.58 13.11 -29.17
CA HIS A 355 -0.84 13.82 -30.43
C HIS A 355 -0.55 15.33 -30.35
N GLU A 356 -0.51 15.87 -29.12
CA GLU A 356 -0.32 17.31 -28.85
C GLU A 356 1.13 17.68 -28.48
N GLU A 357 2.09 16.77 -28.63
CA GLU A 357 3.50 16.99 -28.21
C GLU A 357 4.12 18.26 -28.81
N ALA A 358 3.90 18.49 -30.11
CA ALA A 358 4.45 19.65 -30.81
C ALA A 358 3.89 20.96 -30.25
N THR A 359 2.58 20.97 -29.95
CA THR A 359 1.89 22.13 -29.37
C THR A 359 2.35 22.38 -27.94
N ILE A 360 2.41 21.34 -27.11
CA ILE A 360 2.91 21.40 -25.72
C ILE A 360 4.36 21.93 -25.70
N SER A 361 5.22 21.39 -26.57
CA SER A 361 6.60 21.83 -26.69
C SER A 361 6.71 23.32 -27.01
N THR A 362 5.88 23.82 -27.94
CA THR A 362 5.85 25.23 -28.30
C THR A 362 5.41 26.11 -27.14
N VAL A 363 4.33 25.74 -26.48
CA VAL A 363 3.82 26.43 -25.28
C VAL A 363 4.88 26.49 -24.17
N VAL A 364 5.51 25.36 -23.84
CA VAL A 364 6.56 25.31 -22.83
C VAL A 364 7.69 26.28 -23.12
N ARG A 365 8.21 26.29 -24.36
CA ARG A 365 9.32 27.14 -24.77
C ARG A 365 8.98 28.61 -24.69
N GLU A 366 7.77 29.00 -25.10
CA GLU A 366 7.29 30.36 -24.98
C GLU A 366 7.15 30.82 -23.53
N ARG A 367 6.60 29.97 -22.63
CA ARG A 367 6.42 30.28 -21.21
C ARG A 367 7.75 30.42 -20.50
N LEU A 368 8.72 29.55 -20.78
CA LEU A 368 10.08 29.66 -20.24
C LEU A 368 10.80 30.92 -20.74
N LYS A 369 10.66 31.29 -22.01
CA LYS A 369 11.20 32.54 -22.57
C LYS A 369 10.62 33.76 -21.86
N GLN A 370 9.29 33.82 -21.71
CA GLN A 370 8.59 34.90 -20.99
C GLN A 370 9.01 35.00 -19.52
N PHE A 371 9.23 33.85 -18.87
CA PHE A 371 9.70 33.82 -17.50
C PHE A 371 11.12 34.38 -17.35
N ARG A 372 12.04 33.98 -18.25
CA ARG A 372 13.43 34.50 -18.28
C ARG A 372 13.51 35.99 -18.57
N SER A 373 12.65 36.53 -19.43
CA SER A 373 12.65 37.96 -19.75
C SER A 373 12.12 38.88 -18.64
N LYS A 374 11.37 38.32 -17.66
CA LYS A 374 10.82 39.06 -16.53
C LYS A 374 11.64 38.92 -15.26
N ASN A 375 12.63 38.06 -15.27
CA ASN A 375 13.48 37.70 -14.13
C ASN A 375 14.96 37.88 -14.38
#